data_dcb73d1428b46fb7e1da7b123027c8ad
#
_entry.id   dcb73d1428b46fb7e1da7b123027c8ad
#
_cell.length_a   1.000
_cell.length_b   1.000
_cell.length_c   1.000
_cell.angle_alpha   90.00
_cell.angle_beta   90.00
_cell.angle_gamma   90.00
#
_symmetry.space_group_name_H-M   'P 1'
#
loop_
_entity.id
_entity.type
_entity.pdbx_description
1 polymer ?
#
loop_
_entity_poly.entity_id
_entity_poly.type
_entity_poly.pdbx_seq_one_letter_code
_entity_poly.pdbx_strand_id
1 'polypeptide(L)'
;IMRRRLMNAYLSSVISISLVLLLVGVASMLLVNAKGVSDYFKENMQISVMMKQHVTDEAALEYKEQLENERYIKSTTFISKEQGQKELALQLGEDFLDVFETSPIPVSIDVTLEAAYVSSDSLEVVREEMAASPLVDEVVYQRSLVDALNANLSRISLILGVFIVLLLFISFVLINNTVRLSVFARRFTIHTMKLVG
;
A
#
# COMPACT_ATOMS: atom_id res chain seq x y z
N ILE A 1 -44.02 25.19 22.08
CA ILE A 1 -43.55 23.81 22.37
C ILE A 1 -43.27 23.07 21.07
N MET A 2 -44.05 23.19 20.00
CA MET A 2 -43.93 22.50 18.73
C MET A 2 -42.69 22.95 17.93
N ARG A 3 -42.38 24.25 17.94
CA ARG A 3 -41.20 24.83 17.26
C ARG A 3 -39.87 24.36 17.86
N ARG A 4 -39.79 24.16 19.18
CA ARG A 4 -38.61 23.60 19.84
C ARG A 4 -38.36 22.14 19.52
N ARG A 5 -39.41 21.32 19.37
CA ARG A 5 -39.30 19.90 19.02
C ARG A 5 -38.83 19.71 17.55
N LEU A 6 -39.32 20.54 16.62
CA LEU A 6 -38.89 20.56 15.26
C LEU A 6 -37.42 21.00 15.08
N MET A 7 -37.02 22.01 15.86
CA MET A 7 -35.64 22.51 15.84
C MET A 7 -34.65 21.48 16.40
N ASN A 8 -35.04 20.77 17.48
CA ASN A 8 -34.21 19.68 18.02
C ASN A 8 -34.10 18.48 17.07
N ALA A 9 -35.16 18.13 16.39
CA ALA A 9 -35.13 17.06 15.38
C ALA A 9 -34.25 17.40 14.18
N TYR A 10 -34.33 18.66 13.71
CA TYR A 10 -33.48 19.17 12.64
C TYR A 10 -32.01 19.23 13.05
N LEU A 11 -31.73 19.74 14.26
CA LEU A 11 -30.39 19.80 14.82
C LEU A 11 -29.78 18.41 14.99
N SER A 12 -30.55 17.46 15.51
CA SER A 12 -30.13 16.06 15.65
C SER A 12 -29.77 15.42 14.30
N SER A 13 -30.58 15.69 13.27
CA SER A 13 -30.34 15.17 11.93
C SER A 13 -29.08 15.78 11.29
N VAL A 14 -28.88 17.08 11.43
CA VAL A 14 -27.66 17.76 10.95
C VAL A 14 -26.41 17.22 11.63
N ILE A 15 -26.46 17.04 12.95
CA ILE A 15 -25.35 16.48 13.71
C ILE A 15 -25.05 15.05 13.25
N SER A 16 -26.09 14.22 13.07
CA SER A 16 -25.92 12.84 12.63
C SER A 16 -25.29 12.75 11.23
N ILE A 17 -25.74 13.57 10.28
CA ILE A 17 -25.18 13.62 8.92
C ILE A 17 -23.74 14.09 8.96
N SER A 18 -23.44 15.13 9.74
CA SER A 18 -22.08 15.65 9.90
C SER A 18 -21.14 14.60 10.49
N LEU A 19 -21.61 13.82 11.48
CA LEU A 19 -20.83 12.73 12.08
C LEU A 19 -20.54 11.62 11.07
N VAL A 20 -21.53 11.22 10.27
CA VAL A 20 -21.36 10.19 9.24
C VAL A 20 -20.36 10.66 8.19
N LEU A 21 -20.44 11.91 7.72
CA LEU A 21 -19.49 12.48 6.77
C LEU A 21 -18.07 12.55 7.34
N LEU A 22 -17.94 12.90 8.63
CA LEU A 22 -16.65 12.89 9.32
C LEU A 22 -16.05 11.47 9.34
N LEU A 23 -16.85 10.45 9.66
CA LEU A 23 -16.40 9.06 9.68
C LEU A 23 -16.01 8.55 8.29
N VAL A 24 -16.74 8.93 7.23
CA VAL A 24 -16.37 8.63 5.84
C VAL A 24 -15.03 9.28 5.49
N GLY A 25 -14.83 10.54 5.88
CA GLY A 25 -13.56 11.25 5.67
C GLY A 25 -12.38 10.58 6.35
N VAL A 26 -12.55 10.19 7.62
CA VAL A 26 -11.51 9.46 8.39
C VAL A 26 -11.22 8.10 7.77
N ALA A 27 -12.24 7.33 7.40
CA ALA A 27 -12.06 6.02 6.76
C ALA A 27 -11.33 6.13 5.41
N SER A 28 -11.66 7.14 4.61
CA SER A 28 -10.99 7.42 3.33
C SER A 28 -9.52 7.81 3.55
N MET A 29 -9.24 8.63 4.56
CA MET A 29 -7.88 9.02 4.92
C MET A 29 -7.05 7.81 5.37
N LEU A 30 -7.62 6.92 6.18
CA LEU A 30 -6.96 5.68 6.61
C LEU A 30 -6.65 4.77 5.43
N LEU A 31 -7.55 4.67 4.44
CA LEU A 31 -7.32 3.86 3.23
C LEU A 31 -6.15 4.39 2.41
N VAL A 32 -6.07 5.70 2.20
CA VAL A 32 -4.96 6.35 1.47
C VAL A 32 -3.64 6.17 2.20
N ASN A 33 -3.64 6.34 3.54
CA ASN A 33 -2.44 6.15 4.35
C ASN A 33 -1.98 4.68 4.35
N ALA A 34 -2.90 3.73 4.44
CA ALA A 34 -2.56 2.30 4.38
C ALA A 34 -1.88 1.94 3.06
N LYS A 35 -2.36 2.49 1.95
CA LYS A 35 -1.71 2.34 0.65
C LYS A 35 -0.31 2.96 0.65
N GLY A 36 -0.16 4.18 1.11
CA GLY A 36 1.14 4.87 1.17
C GLY A 36 2.18 4.12 2.00
N VAL A 37 1.77 3.59 3.15
CA VAL A 37 2.63 2.75 4.00
C VAL A 37 3.02 1.45 3.28
N SER A 38 2.07 0.79 2.64
CA SER A 38 2.34 -0.42 1.87
C SER A 38 3.30 -0.16 0.71
N ASP A 39 3.08 0.91 -0.05
CA ASP A 39 3.95 1.29 -1.17
C ASP A 39 5.36 1.61 -0.68
N TYR A 40 5.49 2.31 0.46
CA TYR A 40 6.79 2.57 1.09
C TYR A 40 7.55 1.28 1.42
N PHE A 41 6.88 0.29 2.03
CA PHE A 41 7.52 -0.99 2.34
C PHE A 41 7.89 -1.76 1.07
N LYS A 42 7.05 -1.75 0.06
CA LYS A 42 7.32 -2.39 -1.24
C LYS A 42 8.54 -1.79 -1.92
N GLU A 43 8.63 -0.46 -1.96
CA GLU A 43 9.72 0.27 -2.60
C GLU A 43 11.05 0.18 -1.86
N ASN A 44 11.03 -0.17 -0.58
CA ASN A 44 12.24 -0.39 0.22
C ASN A 44 12.60 -1.88 0.37
N MET A 45 11.83 -2.76 -0.25
CA MET A 45 12.14 -4.18 -0.23
C MET A 45 13.28 -4.48 -1.20
N GLN A 46 14.34 -5.03 -0.67
CA GLN A 46 15.51 -5.43 -1.43
C GLN A 46 15.31 -6.79 -2.11
N ILE A 47 15.69 -6.84 -3.38
CA ILE A 47 15.80 -8.05 -4.17
C ILE A 47 17.28 -8.22 -4.50
N SER A 48 17.88 -9.31 -4.04
CA SER A 48 19.30 -9.57 -4.27
C SER A 48 19.47 -10.41 -5.52
N VAL A 49 20.10 -9.83 -6.53
CA VAL A 49 20.49 -10.50 -7.75
C VAL A 49 21.91 -11.04 -7.56
N MET A 50 22.03 -12.33 -7.33
CA MET A 50 23.32 -12.99 -7.13
C MET A 50 23.94 -13.31 -8.48
N MET A 51 25.19 -12.87 -8.67
CA MET A 51 25.94 -13.14 -9.88
C MET A 51 26.63 -14.50 -9.79
N LYS A 52 26.96 -15.09 -10.95
CA LYS A 52 27.77 -16.32 -11.00
C LYS A 52 29.18 -16.07 -10.47
N GLN A 53 29.79 -17.08 -9.91
CA GLN A 53 31.12 -17.00 -9.26
C GLN A 53 32.25 -16.46 -10.15
N HIS A 54 32.15 -16.65 -11.47
CA HIS A 54 33.14 -16.21 -12.45
C HIS A 54 32.91 -14.79 -12.99
N VAL A 55 31.83 -14.13 -12.57
CA VAL A 55 31.52 -12.77 -13.00
C VAL A 55 32.45 -11.79 -12.32
N THR A 56 33.09 -10.92 -13.11
CA THR A 56 33.95 -9.84 -12.60
C THR A 56 33.12 -8.66 -12.12
N ASP A 57 33.70 -7.85 -11.26
CA ASP A 57 33.06 -6.64 -10.74
C ASP A 57 32.67 -5.67 -11.88
N GLU A 58 33.51 -5.57 -12.92
CA GLU A 58 33.23 -4.75 -14.10
C GLU A 58 32.00 -5.22 -14.87
N ALA A 59 31.89 -6.53 -15.11
CA ALA A 59 30.73 -7.11 -15.80
C ALA A 59 29.44 -6.96 -14.95
N ALA A 60 29.54 -7.06 -13.63
CA ALA A 60 28.43 -6.84 -12.73
C ALA A 60 27.99 -5.36 -12.70
N LEU A 61 28.91 -4.44 -12.76
CA LEU A 61 28.61 -2.99 -12.83
C LEU A 61 27.95 -2.63 -14.17
N GLU A 62 28.42 -3.20 -15.28
CA GLU A 62 27.78 -3.00 -16.58
C GLU A 62 26.33 -3.54 -16.57
N TYR A 63 26.10 -4.70 -15.99
CA TYR A 63 24.76 -5.25 -15.85
C TYR A 63 23.88 -4.39 -14.92
N LYS A 64 24.45 -3.84 -13.85
CA LYS A 64 23.76 -2.87 -12.97
C LYS A 64 23.26 -1.65 -13.77
N GLU A 65 24.10 -1.08 -14.64
CA GLU A 65 23.70 0.06 -15.47
C GLU A 65 22.58 -0.32 -16.47
N GLN A 66 22.57 -1.55 -16.97
CA GLN A 66 21.47 -2.05 -17.80
C GLN A 66 20.18 -2.13 -17.01
N LEU A 67 20.22 -2.66 -15.78
CA LEU A 67 19.06 -2.73 -14.89
C LEU A 67 18.50 -1.35 -14.54
N GLU A 68 19.34 -0.34 -14.32
CA GLU A 68 18.90 1.03 -14.00
C GLU A 68 18.05 1.67 -15.11
N ASN A 69 18.16 1.21 -16.33
CA ASN A 69 17.34 1.70 -17.44
C ASN A 69 15.96 1.04 -17.53
N GLU A 70 15.71 -0.01 -16.74
CA GLU A 70 14.44 -0.70 -16.73
C GLU A 70 13.38 0.09 -15.93
N ARG A 71 12.14 0.13 -16.44
CA ARG A 71 11.04 0.92 -15.87
C ARG A 71 10.60 0.49 -14.46
N TYR A 72 10.84 -0.76 -14.14
CA TYR A 72 10.43 -1.33 -12.86
C TYR A 72 11.47 -1.12 -11.76
N ILE A 73 12.65 -0.66 -12.10
CA ILE A 73 13.75 -0.43 -11.17
C ILE A 73 13.64 0.97 -10.56
N LYS A 74 13.64 1.02 -9.23
CA LYS A 74 13.71 2.26 -8.46
C LYS A 74 15.15 2.62 -8.11
N SER A 75 15.92 1.67 -7.61
CA SER A 75 17.34 1.86 -7.31
C SER A 75 18.11 0.54 -7.40
N THR A 76 19.40 0.65 -7.61
CA THR A 76 20.33 -0.48 -7.62
C THR A 76 21.53 -0.16 -6.77
N THR A 77 22.05 -1.15 -6.05
CA THR A 77 23.25 -1.05 -5.23
C THR A 77 24.15 -2.24 -5.51
N PHE A 78 25.39 -1.96 -5.91
CA PHE A 78 26.41 -2.98 -6.10
C PHE A 78 26.98 -3.42 -4.76
N ILE A 79 27.04 -4.73 -4.53
CA ILE A 79 27.63 -5.36 -3.34
C ILE A 79 28.82 -6.22 -3.78
N SER A 80 30.02 -5.79 -3.41
CA SER A 80 31.22 -6.57 -3.68
C SER A 80 31.28 -7.83 -2.79
N LYS A 81 32.13 -8.79 -3.16
CA LYS A 81 32.36 -10.00 -2.36
C LYS A 81 32.74 -9.67 -0.91
N GLU A 82 33.61 -8.68 -0.74
CA GLU A 82 34.08 -8.26 0.59
C GLU A 82 32.97 -7.61 1.42
N GLN A 83 32.12 -6.78 0.78
CA GLN A 83 30.97 -6.18 1.45
C GLN A 83 29.95 -7.25 1.85
N GLY A 84 29.61 -8.17 0.95
CA GLY A 84 28.71 -9.28 1.25
C GLY A 84 29.20 -10.16 2.39
N GLN A 85 30.50 -10.48 2.43
CA GLN A 85 31.11 -11.19 3.54
C GLN A 85 30.97 -10.43 4.86
N LYS A 86 31.23 -9.13 4.84
CA LYS A 86 31.16 -8.30 6.04
C LYS A 86 29.74 -8.19 6.60
N GLU A 87 28.75 -8.07 5.73
CA GLU A 87 27.33 -8.06 6.13
C GLU A 87 26.92 -9.42 6.72
N LEU A 88 27.33 -10.52 6.10
CA LEU A 88 27.03 -11.85 6.59
C LEU A 88 27.71 -12.12 7.93
N ALA A 89 28.96 -11.69 8.11
CA ALA A 89 29.66 -11.78 9.38
C ALA A 89 28.98 -11.01 10.51
N LEU A 90 28.43 -9.83 10.20
CA LEU A 90 27.67 -9.03 11.17
C LEU A 90 26.34 -9.69 11.57
N GLN A 91 25.72 -10.45 10.67
CA GLN A 91 24.45 -11.13 10.93
C GLN A 91 24.62 -12.48 11.66
N LEU A 92 25.63 -13.27 11.29
CA LEU A 92 25.82 -14.63 11.75
C LEU A 92 26.95 -14.80 12.78
N GLY A 93 27.79 -13.78 12.96
CA GLY A 93 28.98 -13.81 13.80
C GLY A 93 30.26 -14.08 13.00
N GLU A 94 31.38 -13.62 13.53
CA GLU A 94 32.69 -13.71 12.86
C GLU A 94 33.16 -15.18 12.72
N ASP A 95 32.75 -16.06 13.62
CA ASP A 95 33.07 -17.48 13.60
C ASP A 95 32.54 -18.20 12.35
N PHE A 96 31.54 -17.64 11.67
CA PHE A 96 30.98 -18.23 10.46
C PHE A 96 31.97 -18.18 9.29
N LEU A 97 32.76 -17.12 9.20
CA LEU A 97 33.74 -16.95 8.11
C LEU A 97 34.94 -17.90 8.21
N ASP A 98 35.29 -18.28 9.42
CA ASP A 98 36.41 -19.21 9.67
C ASP A 98 36.14 -20.66 9.21
N VAL A 99 34.84 -20.97 8.97
CA VAL A 99 34.44 -22.31 8.49
C VAL A 99 34.63 -22.45 6.98
N PHE A 100 34.68 -21.31 6.23
CA PHE A 100 34.82 -21.32 4.78
C PHE A 100 36.19 -20.79 4.36
N GLU A 101 37.05 -21.70 3.87
CA GLU A 101 38.38 -21.36 3.33
C GLU A 101 38.32 -20.44 2.08
N THR A 102 37.18 -20.44 1.40
CA THR A 102 36.90 -19.58 0.25
C THR A 102 35.60 -18.86 0.46
N SER A 103 35.53 -17.55 0.12
CA SER A 103 34.30 -16.78 0.21
C SER A 103 33.16 -17.44 -0.58
N PRO A 104 32.11 -17.93 0.08
CA PRO A 104 30.98 -18.53 -0.62
C PRO A 104 30.08 -17.50 -1.28
N ILE A 105 30.34 -16.19 -1.04
CA ILE A 105 29.46 -15.12 -1.42
C ILE A 105 29.90 -14.57 -2.78
N PRO A 106 29.05 -14.69 -3.82
CA PRO A 106 29.29 -14.05 -5.09
C PRO A 106 29.07 -12.53 -5.01
N VAL A 107 29.51 -11.82 -6.03
CA VAL A 107 29.09 -10.46 -6.25
C VAL A 107 27.56 -10.41 -6.40
N SER A 108 26.91 -9.44 -5.81
CA SER A 108 25.47 -9.28 -5.93
C SER A 108 25.07 -7.82 -6.23
N ILE A 109 23.91 -7.66 -6.80
CA ILE A 109 23.27 -6.36 -7.02
C ILE A 109 21.97 -6.36 -6.25
N ASP A 110 21.88 -5.49 -5.26
CA ASP A 110 20.63 -5.27 -4.56
C ASP A 110 19.79 -4.27 -5.33
N VAL A 111 18.57 -4.67 -5.62
CA VAL A 111 17.62 -3.93 -6.44
C VAL A 111 16.37 -3.63 -5.63
N THR A 112 15.87 -2.42 -5.73
CA THR A 112 14.54 -2.06 -5.27
C THR A 112 13.65 -1.73 -6.46
N LEU A 113 12.38 -2.10 -6.38
CA LEU A 113 11.42 -1.89 -7.46
C LEU A 113 10.44 -0.78 -7.11
N GLU A 114 9.84 -0.20 -8.14
CA GLU A 114 8.66 0.65 -7.98
C GLU A 114 7.49 -0.17 -7.38
N ALA A 115 6.73 0.43 -6.47
CA ALA A 115 5.66 -0.26 -5.72
C ALA A 115 4.64 -0.98 -6.62
N ALA A 116 4.38 -0.44 -7.82
CA ALA A 116 3.46 -1.01 -8.79
C ALA A 116 3.89 -2.41 -9.29
N TYR A 117 5.17 -2.70 -9.26
CA TYR A 117 5.74 -3.98 -9.71
C TYR A 117 6.01 -4.96 -8.57
N VAL A 118 5.77 -4.57 -7.32
CA VAL A 118 5.93 -5.42 -6.15
C VAL A 118 4.61 -6.13 -5.83
N SER A 119 4.22 -7.03 -6.70
CA SER A 119 3.14 -7.99 -6.49
C SER A 119 3.65 -9.40 -6.81
N SER A 120 2.99 -10.42 -6.29
CA SER A 120 3.44 -11.80 -6.49
C SER A 120 3.60 -12.16 -7.96
N ASP A 121 2.65 -11.76 -8.80
CA ASP A 121 2.66 -12.05 -10.23
C ASP A 121 3.72 -11.21 -10.98
N SER A 122 3.81 -9.91 -10.68
CA SER A 122 4.77 -9.02 -11.34
C SER A 122 6.21 -9.35 -10.96
N LEU A 123 6.44 -9.71 -9.68
CA LEU A 123 7.77 -10.11 -9.20
C LEU A 123 8.27 -11.40 -9.84
N GLU A 124 7.39 -12.35 -10.10
CA GLU A 124 7.78 -13.58 -10.80
C GLU A 124 8.26 -13.27 -12.23
N VAL A 125 7.55 -12.40 -12.95
CA VAL A 125 7.96 -11.96 -14.29
C VAL A 125 9.30 -11.22 -14.24
N VAL A 126 9.46 -10.28 -13.32
CA VAL A 126 10.72 -9.52 -13.16
C VAL A 126 11.87 -10.46 -12.77
N ARG A 127 11.62 -11.42 -11.88
CA ARG A 127 12.60 -12.43 -11.48
C ARG A 127 13.05 -13.28 -12.68
N GLU A 128 12.10 -13.75 -13.48
CA GLU A 128 12.41 -14.54 -14.68
C GLU A 128 13.21 -13.74 -15.72
N GLU A 129 12.87 -12.46 -15.89
CA GLU A 129 13.59 -11.57 -16.80
C GLU A 129 15.04 -11.33 -16.34
N MET A 130 15.25 -11.05 -15.04
CA MET A 130 16.58 -10.92 -14.46
C MET A 130 17.37 -12.23 -14.51
N ALA A 131 16.74 -13.37 -14.22
CA ALA A 131 17.35 -14.69 -14.24
C ALA A 131 17.69 -15.17 -15.66
N ALA A 132 17.09 -14.60 -16.70
CA ALA A 132 17.43 -14.91 -18.08
C ALA A 132 18.83 -14.42 -18.49
N SER A 133 19.41 -13.49 -17.75
CA SER A 133 20.79 -13.05 -18.00
C SER A 133 21.80 -14.17 -17.74
N PRO A 134 22.76 -14.41 -18.64
CA PRO A 134 23.78 -15.43 -18.44
C PRO A 134 24.73 -15.11 -17.27
N LEU A 135 24.75 -13.89 -16.77
CA LEU A 135 25.57 -13.42 -15.67
C LEU A 135 24.95 -13.73 -14.30
N VAL A 136 23.64 -13.90 -14.24
CA VAL A 136 22.88 -14.11 -13.02
C VAL A 136 22.84 -15.58 -12.66
N ASP A 137 23.11 -15.89 -11.40
CA ASP A 137 22.98 -17.24 -10.82
C ASP A 137 21.59 -17.43 -10.22
N GLU A 138 21.21 -16.54 -9.31
CA GLU A 138 19.93 -16.60 -8.63
C GLU A 138 19.42 -15.19 -8.30
N VAL A 139 18.08 -15.05 -8.27
CA VAL A 139 17.40 -13.85 -7.80
C VAL A 139 16.63 -14.18 -6.52
N VAL A 140 17.04 -13.60 -5.41
CA VAL A 140 16.51 -13.89 -4.06
C VAL A 140 15.69 -12.73 -3.56
N TYR A 141 14.47 -13.00 -3.11
CA TYR A 141 13.62 -12.04 -2.43
C TYR A 141 12.71 -12.73 -1.41
N GLN A 142 12.18 -11.95 -0.46
CA GLN A 142 11.28 -12.47 0.58
C GLN A 142 9.83 -12.56 0.08
N ARG A 143 9.50 -13.64 -0.61
CA ARG A 143 8.17 -13.88 -1.18
C ARG A 143 7.06 -13.78 -0.11
N SER A 144 7.28 -14.35 1.07
CA SER A 144 6.32 -14.31 2.17
C SER A 144 5.97 -12.89 2.63
N LEU A 145 6.92 -11.97 2.59
CA LEU A 145 6.72 -10.56 2.91
C LEU A 145 5.86 -9.88 1.86
N VAL A 146 6.13 -10.13 0.57
CA VAL A 146 5.34 -9.59 -0.55
C VAL A 146 3.89 -10.05 -0.48
N ASP A 147 3.68 -11.35 -0.27
CA ASP A 147 2.36 -11.94 -0.16
C ASP A 147 1.59 -11.37 1.04
N ALA A 148 2.26 -11.20 2.19
CA ALA A 148 1.68 -10.60 3.39
C ALA A 148 1.29 -9.14 3.17
N LEU A 149 2.14 -8.33 2.54
CA LEU A 149 1.85 -6.93 2.25
C LEU A 149 0.64 -6.79 1.30
N ASN A 150 0.61 -7.58 0.24
CA ASN A 150 -0.48 -7.55 -0.73
C ASN A 150 -1.81 -8.05 -0.12
N ALA A 151 -1.78 -9.15 0.64
CA ALA A 151 -2.96 -9.70 1.30
C ALA A 151 -3.53 -8.75 2.37
N ASN A 152 -2.66 -8.16 3.20
CA ASN A 152 -3.07 -7.23 4.25
C ASN A 152 -3.67 -5.94 3.66
N LEU A 153 -3.05 -5.38 2.62
CA LEU A 153 -3.59 -4.20 1.95
C LEU A 153 -4.96 -4.49 1.32
N SER A 154 -5.11 -5.63 0.64
CA SER A 154 -6.38 -6.04 0.06
C SER A 154 -7.48 -6.19 1.12
N ARG A 155 -7.18 -6.83 2.26
CA ARG A 155 -8.13 -6.99 3.37
C ARG A 155 -8.53 -5.65 3.98
N ILE A 156 -7.57 -4.78 4.25
CA ILE A 156 -7.83 -3.43 4.81
C ILE A 156 -8.69 -2.63 3.83
N SER A 157 -8.37 -2.64 2.55
CA SER A 157 -9.12 -1.94 1.50
C SER A 157 -10.56 -2.45 1.40
N LEU A 158 -10.76 -3.78 1.47
CA LEU A 158 -12.09 -4.36 1.44
C LEU A 158 -12.94 -3.95 2.66
N ILE A 159 -12.38 -4.07 3.87
CA ILE A 159 -13.08 -3.73 5.11
C ILE A 159 -13.45 -2.24 5.12
N LEU A 160 -12.50 -1.36 4.81
CA LEU A 160 -12.75 0.08 4.75
C LEU A 160 -13.72 0.46 3.64
N GLY A 161 -13.63 -0.19 2.47
CA GLY A 161 -14.56 0.02 1.36
C GLY A 161 -16.00 -0.34 1.72
N VAL A 162 -16.22 -1.49 2.34
CA VAL A 162 -17.54 -1.92 2.83
C VAL A 162 -18.05 -0.94 3.90
N PHE A 163 -17.20 -0.52 4.83
CA PHE A 163 -17.55 0.44 5.86
C PHE A 163 -17.98 1.80 5.28
N ILE A 164 -17.24 2.32 4.30
CA ILE A 164 -17.58 3.56 3.58
C ILE A 164 -18.94 3.44 2.89
N VAL A 165 -19.20 2.33 2.19
CA VAL A 165 -20.48 2.10 1.50
C VAL A 165 -21.64 2.07 2.50
N LEU A 166 -21.48 1.39 3.65
CA LEU A 166 -22.49 1.36 4.71
C LEU A 166 -22.75 2.75 5.28
N LEU A 167 -21.72 3.54 5.54
CA LEU A 167 -21.86 4.91 6.05
C LEU A 167 -22.56 5.82 5.03
N LEU A 168 -22.24 5.71 3.76
CA LEU A 168 -22.94 6.46 2.69
C LEU A 168 -24.41 6.06 2.58
N PHE A 169 -24.73 4.78 2.73
CA PHE A 169 -26.11 4.30 2.72
C PHE A 169 -26.91 4.86 3.91
N ILE A 170 -26.32 4.83 5.12
CA ILE A 170 -26.94 5.41 6.33
C ILE A 170 -27.14 6.93 6.14
N SER A 171 -26.13 7.62 5.58
CA SER A 171 -26.26 9.07 5.28
C SER A 171 -27.40 9.36 4.32
N PHE A 172 -27.55 8.57 3.27
CA PHE A 172 -28.63 8.71 2.30
C PHE A 172 -30.02 8.51 2.94
N VAL A 173 -30.15 7.49 3.80
CA VAL A 173 -31.40 7.22 4.55
C VAL A 173 -31.74 8.38 5.49
N LEU A 174 -30.74 8.93 6.21
CA LEU A 174 -30.92 10.05 7.12
C LEU A 174 -31.33 11.32 6.37
N ILE A 175 -30.70 11.62 5.23
CA ILE A 175 -31.06 12.77 4.39
C ILE A 175 -32.51 12.63 3.91
N ASN A 176 -32.89 11.46 3.43
CA ASN A 176 -34.22 11.18 2.93
C ASN A 176 -35.30 11.33 4.03
N ASN A 177 -35.01 10.88 5.24
CA ASN A 177 -35.87 11.07 6.41
C ASN A 177 -36.00 12.55 6.82
N THR A 178 -34.92 13.30 6.77
CA THR A 178 -34.90 14.73 7.12
C THR A 178 -35.69 15.56 6.12
N VAL A 179 -35.53 15.28 4.82
CA VAL A 179 -36.31 15.94 3.77
C VAL A 179 -37.81 15.66 3.93
N ARG A 180 -38.19 14.44 4.23
CA ARG A 180 -39.59 14.06 4.48
C ARG A 180 -40.19 14.82 5.66
N LEU A 181 -39.46 14.93 6.77
CA LEU A 181 -39.87 15.69 7.96
C LEU A 181 -40.00 17.19 7.66
N SER A 182 -39.07 17.75 6.90
CA SER A 182 -39.08 19.17 6.51
C SER A 182 -40.26 19.51 5.60
N VAL A 183 -40.57 18.66 4.65
CA VAL A 183 -41.72 18.82 3.74
C VAL A 183 -43.03 18.67 4.51
N PHE A 184 -43.12 17.73 5.45
CA PHE A 184 -44.34 17.56 6.27
C PHE A 184 -44.60 18.77 7.18
N ALA A 185 -43.54 19.34 7.77
CA ALA A 185 -43.65 20.54 8.60
C ALA A 185 -44.09 21.80 7.79
N ARG A 186 -43.67 21.92 6.54
CA ARG A 186 -44.06 23.02 5.65
C ARG A 186 -45.48 22.87 5.07
N ARG A 187 -46.00 21.66 5.03
CA ARG A 187 -47.37 21.40 4.50
C ARG A 187 -48.44 22.08 5.37
N PHE A 188 -48.23 22.19 6.67
CA PHE A 188 -49.12 22.94 7.57
C PHE A 188 -49.05 24.45 7.33
N THR A 189 -47.90 25.01 7.06
CA THR A 189 -47.70 26.45 6.78
C THR A 189 -48.30 26.83 5.44
N ILE A 190 -48.18 25.96 4.44
CA ILE A 190 -48.75 26.18 3.10
C ILE A 190 -50.29 26.10 3.12
N HIS A 191 -50.85 25.22 3.99
CA HIS A 191 -52.33 25.12 4.10
C HIS A 191 -52.94 26.32 4.82
N THR A 192 -52.25 26.88 5.81
CA THR A 192 -52.70 28.13 6.49
C THR A 192 -52.55 29.34 5.58
N MET A 193 -51.53 29.43 4.74
CA MET A 193 -51.40 30.53 3.77
C MET A 193 -52.48 30.49 2.66
N LYS A 194 -53.02 29.33 2.35
CA LYS A 194 -54.07 29.15 1.34
C LYS A 194 -55.48 29.48 1.88
N LEU A 195 -55.62 29.58 3.20
CA LEU A 195 -56.88 29.95 3.88
C LEU A 195 -57.02 31.43 4.21
N VAL A 196 -55.96 32.19 4.10
CA VAL A 196 -55.94 33.62 4.44
C VAL A 196 -55.89 34.52 3.16
N GLY A 197 -55.87 33.98 1.96
CA GLY A 197 -55.93 34.70 0.67
C GLY A 197 -54.76 34.46 -0.21
#